data_fbea72954b0ba4d13b6d41ea9dd3ff49
#
_entry.id   fbea72954b0ba4d13b6d41ea9dd3ff49
#
_cell.length_a   1.000
_cell.length_b   1.000
_cell.length_c   1.000
_cell.angle_alpha   90.00
_cell.angle_beta   90.00
_cell.angle_gamma   90.00
#
_symmetry.space_group_name_H-M   'P 1'
#
loop_
_entity.id
_entity.type
_entity.pdbx_description
1 polymer ?
#
loop_
_entity_poly.entity_id
_entity_poly.type
_entity_poly.pdbx_seq_one_letter_code
_entity_poly.pdbx_strand_id
1 'polypeptide(L)'
;MVKIGNIELRNQIVAAPLAGISNPVYREIMHDYGAGLVVSEMISDKALHYQNAKTQDMCRISEGEHPVALQLFGSDPVTMAEAAEYLTKNTSCDMIDINMGCPVQKVVKAHSGSHLMRTPELAYEVMCAVVTHTDRPVTIKMRAGWDIDHINCVEIAKLAEKAGVSAVAVHGRTRGQQYTGHSNNAYIKAVKDAVNIPVIGNGDIRTPEDAKRMLEETGCDAIMIGRGLLGRPFFLQEVDAYLNGGSYVEPDYNEKLDLAYHYAEKLCEYEGERNGICMMRGMAGWYITGLPHASEYKNHLSSISSLREMKEIIEEYRRLIKSFMEKQ
;
A
#
# COMPACT_ATOMS: atom_id res chain seq x y z
N MET A 1 13.62 6.22 -15.37
CA MET A 1 12.96 5.09 -14.67
C MET A 1 13.53 4.98 -13.27
N VAL A 2 12.74 4.64 -12.27
CA VAL A 2 13.16 4.53 -10.87
C VAL A 2 13.77 3.16 -10.64
N LYS A 3 14.94 3.13 -9.98
CA LYS A 3 15.63 1.88 -9.65
C LYS A 3 15.82 1.78 -8.14
N ILE A 4 15.39 0.66 -7.55
CA ILE A 4 15.53 0.36 -6.12
C ILE A 4 16.43 -0.87 -5.98
N GLY A 5 17.65 -0.67 -5.49
CA GLY A 5 18.67 -1.71 -5.54
C GLY A 5 18.95 -2.16 -6.99
N ASN A 6 18.72 -3.44 -7.26
CA ASN A 6 18.83 -4.03 -8.61
C ASN A 6 17.48 -4.08 -9.38
N ILE A 7 16.37 -3.68 -8.78
CA ILE A 7 15.03 -3.74 -9.39
C ILE A 7 14.70 -2.42 -10.07
N GLU A 8 14.36 -2.48 -11.35
CA GLU A 8 13.90 -1.34 -12.13
C GLU A 8 12.37 -1.35 -12.22
N LEU A 9 11.74 -0.24 -11.79
CA LEU A 9 10.29 -0.10 -11.81
C LEU A 9 9.82 0.35 -13.20
N ARG A 10 8.70 -0.21 -13.69
CA ARG A 10 8.11 0.19 -14.99
C ARG A 10 7.64 1.65 -15.03
N ASN A 11 7.31 2.23 -13.87
CA ASN A 11 6.97 3.63 -13.68
C ASN A 11 7.26 4.05 -12.23
N GLN A 12 6.96 5.30 -11.90
CA GLN A 12 7.23 5.90 -10.58
C GLN A 12 6.03 5.82 -9.59
N ILE A 13 5.08 4.89 -9.80
CA ILE A 13 3.86 4.81 -8.99
C ILE A 13 3.86 3.52 -8.17
N VAL A 14 3.78 3.67 -6.85
CA VAL A 14 3.79 2.57 -5.88
C VAL A 14 2.43 2.46 -5.21
N ALA A 15 1.85 1.25 -5.17
CA ALA A 15 0.66 0.98 -4.37
C ALA A 15 1.05 0.76 -2.90
N ALA A 16 0.50 1.58 -2.00
CA ALA A 16 0.86 1.57 -0.59
C ALA A 16 0.36 0.31 0.16
N PRO A 17 1.09 -0.14 1.20
CA PRO A 17 0.62 -1.17 2.11
C PRO A 17 -0.60 -0.68 2.90
N LEU A 18 -1.70 -1.43 2.84
CA LEU A 18 -2.95 -1.16 3.55
C LEU A 18 -3.37 -2.40 4.33
N ALA A 19 -3.35 -2.32 5.65
CA ALA A 19 -3.72 -3.44 6.53
C ALA A 19 -5.18 -3.88 6.31
N GLY A 20 -5.41 -5.18 6.16
CA GLY A 20 -6.70 -5.77 5.83
C GLY A 20 -7.12 -5.64 4.37
N ILE A 21 -6.24 -5.12 3.49
CA ILE A 21 -6.58 -4.81 2.09
C ILE A 21 -5.52 -5.34 1.12
N SER A 22 -4.22 -5.08 1.39
CA SER A 22 -3.13 -5.39 0.45
C SER A 22 -2.74 -6.88 0.45
N ASN A 23 -3.76 -7.76 0.38
CA ASN A 23 -3.60 -9.19 0.12
C ASN A 23 -3.14 -9.44 -1.34
N PRO A 24 -2.76 -10.68 -1.73
CA PRO A 24 -2.31 -10.98 -3.09
C PRO A 24 -3.29 -10.56 -4.19
N VAL A 25 -4.59 -10.76 -3.99
CA VAL A 25 -5.63 -10.37 -4.96
C VAL A 25 -5.63 -8.86 -5.21
N TYR A 26 -5.56 -8.06 -4.14
CA TYR A 26 -5.45 -6.60 -4.27
C TYR A 26 -4.17 -6.21 -5.01
N ARG A 27 -3.04 -6.79 -4.65
CA ARG A 27 -1.74 -6.45 -5.24
C ARG A 27 -1.68 -6.79 -6.73
N GLU A 28 -2.22 -7.96 -7.12
CA GLU A 28 -2.34 -8.37 -8.51
C GLU A 28 -3.17 -7.36 -9.32
N ILE A 29 -4.35 -6.98 -8.82
CA ILE A 29 -5.20 -5.96 -9.46
C ILE A 29 -4.47 -4.62 -9.56
N MET A 30 -3.79 -4.16 -8.49
CA MET A 30 -3.01 -2.91 -8.57
C MET A 30 -1.88 -3.01 -9.62
N HIS A 31 -1.24 -4.16 -9.72
CA HIS A 31 -0.22 -4.40 -10.73
C HIS A 31 -0.83 -4.35 -12.14
N ASP A 32 -1.96 -5.02 -12.39
CA ASP A 32 -2.65 -5.04 -13.67
C ASP A 32 -3.07 -3.64 -14.13
N TYR A 33 -3.47 -2.80 -13.18
CA TYR A 33 -3.82 -1.40 -13.45
C TYR A 33 -2.62 -0.43 -13.48
N GLY A 34 -1.39 -0.94 -13.41
CA GLY A 34 -0.21 -0.13 -13.72
C GLY A 34 0.64 0.29 -12.52
N ALA A 35 0.46 -0.26 -11.32
CA ALA A 35 1.42 0.00 -10.26
C ALA A 35 2.83 -0.48 -10.64
N GLY A 36 3.84 0.38 -10.50
CA GLY A 36 5.25 0.02 -10.74
C GLY A 36 5.83 -0.86 -9.64
N LEU A 37 5.25 -0.80 -8.44
CA LEU A 37 5.57 -1.63 -7.28
C LEU A 37 4.33 -1.78 -6.41
N VAL A 38 4.10 -2.98 -5.91
CA VAL A 38 3.06 -3.25 -4.91
C VAL A 38 3.69 -3.68 -3.59
N VAL A 39 3.06 -3.31 -2.46
CA VAL A 39 3.57 -3.63 -1.12
C VAL A 39 2.51 -4.41 -0.33
N SER A 40 2.92 -5.47 0.35
CA SER A 40 2.03 -6.32 1.13
C SER A 40 1.49 -5.65 2.39
N GLU A 41 0.52 -6.29 3.04
CA GLU A 41 0.19 -6.02 4.43
C GLU A 41 1.38 -6.26 5.36
N MET A 42 1.29 -5.72 6.58
CA MET A 42 2.34 -5.89 7.59
C MET A 42 2.41 -7.33 8.09
N ILE A 43 3.58 -7.95 7.95
CA ILE A 43 3.92 -9.30 8.40
C ILE A 43 4.71 -9.20 9.70
N SER A 44 4.25 -9.88 10.76
CA SER A 44 4.92 -9.85 12.05
C SER A 44 6.16 -10.73 12.08
N ASP A 45 7.31 -10.16 12.45
CA ASP A 45 8.56 -10.87 12.73
C ASP A 45 8.37 -11.99 13.77
N LYS A 46 7.82 -11.64 14.92
CA LYS A 46 7.55 -12.59 16.01
C LYS A 46 6.59 -13.71 15.61
N ALA A 47 5.57 -13.40 14.82
CA ALA A 47 4.64 -14.44 14.37
C ALA A 47 5.30 -15.39 13.37
N LEU A 48 6.24 -14.92 12.53
CA LEU A 48 7.06 -15.79 11.68
C LEU A 48 8.01 -16.64 12.53
N HIS A 49 8.70 -16.03 13.50
CA HIS A 49 9.57 -16.73 14.45
C HIS A 49 8.84 -17.90 15.15
N TYR A 50 7.60 -17.68 15.59
CA TYR A 50 6.77 -18.74 16.18
C TYR A 50 6.02 -19.60 15.15
N GLN A 51 6.37 -19.54 13.88
CA GLN A 51 5.82 -20.36 12.80
C GLN A 51 4.28 -20.29 12.70
N ASN A 52 3.70 -19.12 12.94
CA ASN A 52 2.26 -18.92 12.85
C ASN A 52 1.76 -19.12 11.41
N ALA A 53 0.93 -20.15 11.19
CA ALA A 53 0.45 -20.54 9.87
C ALA A 53 -0.28 -19.40 9.13
N LYS A 54 -1.07 -18.59 9.84
CA LYS A 54 -1.76 -17.44 9.23
C LYS A 54 -0.78 -16.38 8.75
N THR A 55 0.31 -16.15 9.48
CA THR A 55 1.34 -15.18 9.09
C THR A 55 2.16 -15.70 7.92
N GLN A 56 2.45 -17.00 7.89
CA GLN A 56 3.10 -17.63 6.72
C GLN A 56 2.21 -17.53 5.47
N ASP A 57 0.90 -17.68 5.63
CA ASP A 57 -0.07 -17.48 4.55
C ASP A 57 -0.08 -16.05 4.00
N MET A 58 0.09 -15.03 4.85
CA MET A 58 0.24 -13.63 4.43
C MET A 58 1.48 -13.36 3.57
N CYS A 59 2.48 -14.28 3.57
CA CYS A 59 3.67 -14.17 2.73
C CYS A 59 3.45 -14.67 1.30
N ARG A 60 2.28 -15.16 0.95
CA ARG A 60 1.97 -15.63 -0.41
C ARG A 60 2.09 -14.50 -1.43
N ILE A 61 2.60 -14.87 -2.59
CA ILE A 61 2.78 -13.99 -3.74
C ILE A 61 2.20 -14.71 -4.96
N SER A 62 1.43 -14.00 -5.77
CA SER A 62 0.98 -14.49 -7.07
C SER A 62 2.02 -14.17 -8.16
N GLU A 63 2.04 -14.95 -9.25
CA GLU A 63 2.95 -14.70 -10.37
C GLU A 63 2.69 -13.34 -11.06
N GLY A 64 1.46 -12.82 -10.98
CA GLY A 64 1.03 -11.60 -11.65
C GLY A 64 1.33 -10.29 -10.90
N GLU A 65 1.96 -10.32 -9.72
CA GLU A 65 2.11 -9.10 -8.90
C GLU A 65 3.56 -8.56 -8.80
N HIS A 66 4.48 -9.07 -9.61
CA HIS A 66 5.87 -8.60 -9.60
C HIS A 66 6.08 -7.26 -10.35
N PRO A 67 6.91 -6.32 -9.80
CA PRO A 67 7.68 -6.44 -8.57
C PRO A 67 6.83 -6.23 -7.33
N VAL A 68 7.08 -7.04 -6.29
CA VAL A 68 6.38 -6.99 -5.00
C VAL A 68 7.34 -6.89 -3.82
N ALA A 69 7.03 -5.99 -2.87
CA ALA A 69 7.70 -5.90 -1.58
C ALA A 69 6.85 -6.53 -0.47
N LEU A 70 7.43 -7.45 0.30
CA LEU A 70 6.79 -7.94 1.53
C LEU A 70 7.19 -7.06 2.71
N GLN A 71 6.20 -6.51 3.43
CA GLN A 71 6.44 -5.56 4.51
C GLN A 71 6.49 -6.26 5.86
N LEU A 72 7.65 -6.23 6.51
CA LEU A 72 7.86 -6.69 7.89
C LEU A 72 7.56 -5.59 8.91
N PHE A 73 7.09 -5.97 10.08
CA PHE A 73 7.10 -5.10 11.26
C PHE A 73 7.58 -5.87 12.49
N GLY A 74 8.42 -5.23 13.26
CA GLY A 74 9.05 -5.73 14.47
C GLY A 74 9.91 -4.64 15.10
N SER A 75 10.55 -4.96 16.22
CA SER A 75 11.47 -4.08 16.94
C SER A 75 12.67 -4.82 17.52
N ASP A 76 12.72 -6.13 17.42
CA ASP A 76 13.84 -6.94 17.86
C ASP A 76 14.72 -7.26 16.64
N PRO A 77 15.99 -6.81 16.61
CA PRO A 77 16.89 -7.05 15.49
C PRO A 77 17.06 -8.54 15.15
N VAL A 78 17.01 -9.42 16.15
CA VAL A 78 17.19 -10.87 15.95
C VAL A 78 16.00 -11.46 15.20
N THR A 79 14.76 -11.24 15.69
CA THR A 79 13.56 -11.78 15.04
C THR A 79 13.29 -11.12 13.68
N MET A 80 13.70 -9.86 13.49
CA MET A 80 13.61 -9.16 12.20
C MET A 80 14.62 -9.74 11.18
N ALA A 81 15.82 -10.10 11.60
CA ALA A 81 16.79 -10.80 10.76
C ALA A 81 16.29 -12.19 10.34
N GLU A 82 15.79 -12.98 11.28
CA GLU A 82 15.19 -14.29 11.01
C GLU A 82 13.99 -14.20 10.05
N ALA A 83 13.15 -13.17 10.21
CA ALA A 83 12.02 -12.91 9.31
C ALA A 83 12.49 -12.55 7.89
N ALA A 84 13.53 -11.73 7.76
CA ALA A 84 14.12 -11.39 6.45
C ALA A 84 14.69 -12.64 5.76
N GLU A 85 15.41 -13.45 6.49
CA GLU A 85 15.95 -14.72 5.98
C GLU A 85 14.83 -15.69 5.57
N TYR A 86 13.74 -15.76 6.38
CA TYR A 86 12.58 -16.57 6.06
C TYR A 86 11.94 -16.12 4.74
N LEU A 87 11.67 -14.82 4.55
CA LEU A 87 11.08 -14.29 3.33
C LEU A 87 11.98 -14.56 2.11
N THR A 88 13.28 -14.36 2.25
CA THR A 88 14.26 -14.59 1.19
C THR A 88 14.28 -16.04 0.72
N LYS A 89 14.21 -17.00 1.65
CA LYS A 89 14.28 -18.44 1.35
C LYS A 89 12.95 -19.06 0.90
N ASN A 90 11.81 -18.53 1.38
CA ASN A 90 10.52 -19.19 1.24
C ASN A 90 9.54 -18.44 0.36
N THR A 91 9.92 -17.29 -0.20
CA THR A 91 9.05 -16.50 -1.07
C THR A 91 9.79 -16.01 -2.31
N SER A 92 9.02 -15.57 -3.32
CA SER A 92 9.53 -14.92 -4.53
C SER A 92 9.53 -13.40 -4.44
N CYS A 93 9.50 -12.81 -3.23
CA CYS A 93 9.45 -11.34 -3.11
C CYS A 93 10.67 -10.70 -3.78
N ASP A 94 10.43 -9.57 -4.44
CA ASP A 94 11.52 -8.80 -5.08
C ASP A 94 12.24 -7.92 -4.09
N MET A 95 11.56 -7.49 -3.02
CA MET A 95 12.07 -6.58 -2.00
C MET A 95 11.50 -6.94 -0.62
N ILE A 96 12.20 -6.51 0.43
CA ILE A 96 11.69 -6.52 1.81
C ILE A 96 11.50 -5.08 2.25
N ASP A 97 10.30 -4.72 2.72
CA ASP A 97 10.03 -3.40 3.27
C ASP A 97 9.91 -3.46 4.80
N ILE A 98 10.41 -2.46 5.51
CA ILE A 98 10.31 -2.36 6.97
C ILE A 98 9.30 -1.28 7.34
N ASN A 99 8.26 -1.66 8.08
CA ASN A 99 7.26 -0.69 8.56
C ASN A 99 7.78 0.12 9.74
N MET A 100 7.93 1.42 9.55
CA MET A 100 8.26 2.40 10.59
C MET A 100 7.20 3.51 10.67
N GLY A 101 5.98 3.26 10.17
CA GLY A 101 4.95 4.29 10.08
C GLY A 101 3.59 3.94 10.67
N CYS A 102 3.33 2.68 11.02
CA CYS A 102 2.03 2.24 11.54
C CYS A 102 1.70 2.92 12.88
N PRO A 103 0.58 3.67 12.98
CA PRO A 103 0.22 4.37 14.22
C PRO A 103 -0.66 3.54 15.17
N VAL A 104 -1.03 2.31 14.78
CA VAL A 104 -1.98 1.47 15.53
C VAL A 104 -1.43 1.13 16.91
N GLN A 105 -2.23 1.32 17.96
CA GLN A 105 -1.80 1.16 19.35
C GLN A 105 -1.19 -0.22 19.66
N LYS A 106 -1.73 -1.30 19.08
CA LYS A 106 -1.20 -2.67 19.28
C LYS A 106 0.23 -2.79 18.77
N VAL A 107 0.53 -2.21 17.60
CA VAL A 107 1.87 -2.20 16.99
C VAL A 107 2.82 -1.31 17.81
N VAL A 108 2.36 -0.12 18.19
CA VAL A 108 3.14 0.86 18.98
C VAL A 108 3.48 0.32 20.38
N LYS A 109 2.53 -0.36 21.05
CA LYS A 109 2.78 -1.01 22.36
C LYS A 109 3.81 -2.14 22.27
N ALA A 110 3.95 -2.77 21.10
CA ALA A 110 4.99 -3.75 20.83
C ALA A 110 6.33 -3.09 20.40
N HIS A 111 6.50 -1.80 20.63
CA HIS A 111 7.67 -0.99 20.24
C HIS A 111 7.99 -0.98 18.74
N SER A 112 7.05 -1.38 17.89
CA SER A 112 7.19 -1.54 16.44
C SER A 112 6.49 -0.43 15.65
N GLY A 113 6.65 -0.44 14.34
CA GLY A 113 6.03 0.53 13.45
C GLY A 113 6.50 1.96 13.75
N SER A 114 5.59 2.90 13.93
CA SER A 114 5.95 4.29 14.20
C SER A 114 6.68 4.52 15.54
N HIS A 115 6.71 3.54 16.44
CA HIS A 115 7.49 3.63 17.68
C HIS A 115 9.00 3.70 17.37
N LEU A 116 9.47 3.04 16.32
CA LEU A 116 10.88 3.09 15.91
C LEU A 116 11.35 4.52 15.57
N MET A 117 10.43 5.43 15.20
CA MET A 117 10.75 6.84 15.03
C MET A 117 11.21 7.53 16.33
N ARG A 118 10.86 6.97 17.52
CA ARG A 118 11.27 7.49 18.83
C ARG A 118 12.62 6.97 19.30
N THR A 119 13.12 5.92 18.67
CA THR A 119 14.34 5.21 19.05
C THR A 119 15.21 5.01 17.82
N PRO A 120 15.86 6.09 17.29
CA PRO A 120 16.64 6.04 16.06
C PRO A 120 17.75 4.99 16.09
N GLU A 121 18.39 4.78 17.25
CA GLU A 121 19.44 3.78 17.43
C GLU A 121 18.90 2.36 17.20
N LEU A 122 17.75 2.03 17.81
CA LEU A 122 17.09 0.74 17.61
C LEU A 122 16.59 0.58 16.17
N ALA A 123 16.05 1.65 15.57
CA ALA A 123 15.66 1.64 14.17
C ALA A 123 16.85 1.30 13.26
N TYR A 124 18.03 1.87 13.54
CA TYR A 124 19.26 1.57 12.82
C TYR A 124 19.70 0.10 12.99
N GLU A 125 19.68 -0.42 14.23
CA GLU A 125 20.01 -1.82 14.51
C GLU A 125 19.07 -2.78 13.74
N VAL A 126 17.76 -2.51 13.73
CA VAL A 126 16.77 -3.29 12.99
C VAL A 126 17.04 -3.24 11.48
N MET A 127 17.31 -2.06 10.92
CA MET A 127 17.65 -1.93 9.51
C MET A 127 18.91 -2.70 9.14
N CYS A 128 19.99 -2.58 9.92
CA CYS A 128 21.21 -3.34 9.71
C CYS A 128 20.96 -4.85 9.76
N ALA A 129 20.19 -5.31 10.75
CA ALA A 129 19.86 -6.72 10.91
C ALA A 129 19.11 -7.28 9.69
N VAL A 130 18.12 -6.56 9.17
CA VAL A 130 17.39 -6.98 7.98
C VAL A 130 18.30 -6.97 6.74
N VAL A 131 19.02 -5.88 6.49
CA VAL A 131 19.89 -5.72 5.31
C VAL A 131 20.97 -6.80 5.24
N THR A 132 21.54 -7.22 6.38
CA THR A 132 22.61 -8.23 6.43
C THR A 132 22.11 -9.66 6.29
N HIS A 133 20.79 -9.91 6.40
CA HIS A 133 20.21 -11.27 6.35
C HIS A 133 19.35 -11.53 5.11
N THR A 134 19.49 -10.70 4.09
CA THR A 134 18.82 -10.88 2.78
C THR A 134 19.74 -10.45 1.65
N ASP A 135 19.57 -11.06 0.47
CA ASP A 135 20.14 -10.60 -0.80
C ASP A 135 19.17 -9.70 -1.59
N ARG A 136 17.97 -9.49 -1.06
CA ARG A 136 16.94 -8.64 -1.68
C ARG A 136 17.16 -7.17 -1.30
N PRO A 137 16.83 -6.22 -2.18
CA PRO A 137 16.76 -4.81 -1.80
C PRO A 137 15.85 -4.62 -0.58
N VAL A 138 16.32 -3.86 0.41
CA VAL A 138 15.53 -3.51 1.59
C VAL A 138 15.06 -2.07 1.47
N THR A 139 13.79 -1.82 1.75
CA THR A 139 13.20 -0.48 1.82
C THR A 139 12.61 -0.23 3.20
N ILE A 140 12.36 1.03 3.52
CA ILE A 140 11.60 1.39 4.73
C ILE A 140 10.42 2.27 4.38
N LYS A 141 9.32 2.14 5.14
CA LYS A 141 8.20 3.09 5.07
C LYS A 141 8.00 3.74 6.42
N MET A 142 8.20 5.07 6.47
CA MET A 142 8.15 5.86 7.69
C MET A 142 7.17 7.03 7.61
N ARG A 143 7.00 7.74 8.74
CA ARG A 143 6.30 9.02 8.84
C ARG A 143 7.30 10.18 9.00
N ALA A 144 6.79 11.42 9.05
CA ALA A 144 7.61 12.61 9.31
C ALA A 144 8.25 12.61 10.70
N GLY A 145 7.62 11.95 11.66
CA GLY A 145 8.06 11.85 13.05
C GLY A 145 6.96 11.32 13.97
N TRP A 146 7.21 11.33 15.27
CA TRP A 146 6.23 10.89 16.26
C TRP A 146 5.06 11.87 16.40
N ASP A 147 5.36 13.14 16.61
CA ASP A 147 4.42 14.26 16.66
C ASP A 147 5.08 15.53 16.11
N ILE A 148 4.40 16.67 16.19
CA ILE A 148 4.89 17.92 15.61
C ILE A 148 6.17 18.46 16.27
N ASP A 149 6.41 18.11 17.53
CA ASP A 149 7.59 18.53 18.30
C ASP A 149 8.77 17.56 18.10
N HIS A 150 8.50 16.38 17.52
CA HIS A 150 9.47 15.30 17.30
C HIS A 150 9.47 14.85 15.83
N ILE A 151 9.87 15.79 14.95
CA ILE A 151 10.08 15.53 13.51
C ILE A 151 11.53 15.07 13.29
N ASN A 152 11.71 13.82 12.84
CA ASN A 152 13.05 13.24 12.67
C ASN A 152 13.19 12.34 11.43
N CYS A 153 12.31 12.50 10.43
CA CYS A 153 12.38 11.70 9.19
C CYS A 153 13.73 11.83 8.47
N VAL A 154 14.37 13.00 8.50
CA VAL A 154 15.69 13.22 7.88
C VAL A 154 16.76 12.40 8.60
N GLU A 155 16.75 12.36 9.93
CA GLU A 155 17.67 11.56 10.73
C GLU A 155 17.52 10.06 10.42
N ILE A 156 16.27 9.55 10.44
CA ILE A 156 15.98 8.15 10.13
C ILE A 156 16.37 7.80 8.68
N ALA A 157 16.14 8.67 7.72
CA ALA A 157 16.54 8.44 6.33
C ALA A 157 18.06 8.33 6.16
N LYS A 158 18.83 9.18 6.84
CA LYS A 158 20.30 9.09 6.86
C LYS A 158 20.80 7.80 7.52
N LEU A 159 20.17 7.38 8.59
CA LEU A 159 20.49 6.10 9.24
C LEU A 159 20.11 4.92 8.32
N ALA A 160 19.01 5.01 7.56
CA ALA A 160 18.61 4.01 6.59
C ALA A 160 19.65 3.88 5.44
N GLU A 161 20.08 4.99 4.87
CA GLU A 161 21.14 5.01 3.85
C GLU A 161 22.44 4.41 4.41
N LYS A 162 22.83 4.79 5.62
CA LYS A 162 24.01 4.24 6.31
C LYS A 162 23.91 2.72 6.58
N ALA A 163 22.71 2.23 6.85
CA ALA A 163 22.44 0.80 7.06
C ALA A 163 22.46 -0.03 5.77
N GLY A 164 22.46 0.62 4.59
CA GLY A 164 22.40 -0.04 3.29
C GLY A 164 20.96 -0.27 2.75
N VAL A 165 19.97 0.46 3.30
CA VAL A 165 18.61 0.47 2.77
C VAL A 165 18.60 1.06 1.35
N SER A 166 17.85 0.47 0.45
CA SER A 166 17.85 0.78 -0.98
C SER A 166 16.87 1.89 -1.39
N ALA A 167 15.86 2.17 -0.57
CA ALA A 167 14.92 3.30 -0.77
C ALA A 167 14.14 3.60 0.50
N VAL A 168 13.63 4.83 0.62
CA VAL A 168 12.78 5.26 1.74
C VAL A 168 11.46 5.83 1.25
N ALA A 169 10.34 5.32 1.78
CA ALA A 169 9.01 5.88 1.55
C ALA A 169 8.59 6.76 2.75
N VAL A 170 8.28 8.03 2.49
CA VAL A 170 7.99 9.02 3.53
C VAL A 170 6.55 9.49 3.46
N HIS A 171 5.77 9.21 4.49
CA HIS A 171 4.46 9.82 4.67
C HIS A 171 4.62 11.16 5.38
N GLY A 172 4.24 12.25 4.73
CA GLY A 172 4.41 13.63 5.21
C GLY A 172 3.53 14.02 6.41
N ARG A 173 2.96 13.04 7.13
CA ARG A 173 2.27 13.21 8.41
C ARG A 173 3.05 12.60 9.55
N THR A 174 2.89 13.14 10.76
CA THR A 174 3.39 12.51 11.97
C THR A 174 2.50 11.35 12.42
N ARG A 175 2.99 10.52 13.35
CA ARG A 175 2.17 9.49 13.99
C ARG A 175 1.00 10.11 14.77
N GLY A 176 1.22 11.23 15.46
CA GLY A 176 0.19 11.92 16.22
C GLY A 176 -0.97 12.41 15.37
N GLN A 177 -0.70 12.88 14.15
CA GLN A 177 -1.74 13.30 13.21
C GLN A 177 -2.59 12.13 12.69
N GLN A 178 -2.09 10.91 12.70
CA GLN A 178 -2.73 9.77 12.05
C GLN A 178 -3.14 10.08 10.58
N TYR A 179 -4.40 10.47 10.36
CA TYR A 179 -4.94 10.88 9.06
C TYR A 179 -5.61 12.25 9.09
N THR A 180 -5.50 12.98 10.21
CA THR A 180 -6.06 14.34 10.33
C THR A 180 -5.14 15.38 9.68
N GLY A 181 -5.71 16.55 9.35
CA GLY A 181 -4.98 17.61 8.66
C GLY A 181 -4.47 17.19 7.27
N HIS A 182 -3.38 17.79 6.83
CA HIS A 182 -2.76 17.55 5.52
C HIS A 182 -1.37 16.94 5.65
N SER A 183 -0.97 16.16 4.64
CA SER A 183 0.42 15.73 4.45
C SER A 183 1.28 16.96 4.11
N ASN A 184 2.45 17.07 4.74
CA ASN A 184 3.36 18.18 4.48
C ASN A 184 4.52 17.73 3.58
N ASN A 185 4.51 18.21 2.33
CA ASN A 185 5.51 17.89 1.33
C ASN A 185 6.92 18.39 1.70
N ALA A 186 7.03 19.43 2.56
CA ALA A 186 8.33 19.94 3.00
C ALA A 186 9.16 18.89 3.75
N TYR A 187 8.51 17.97 4.50
CA TYR A 187 9.23 16.87 5.15
C TYR A 187 9.78 15.85 4.14
N ILE A 188 9.02 15.56 3.09
CA ILE A 188 9.45 14.66 2.02
C ILE A 188 10.63 15.28 1.26
N LYS A 189 10.50 16.57 0.93
CA LYS A 189 11.59 17.34 0.29
C LYS A 189 12.85 17.33 1.16
N ALA A 190 12.74 17.61 2.45
CA ALA A 190 13.89 17.63 3.35
C ALA A 190 14.60 16.27 3.41
N VAL A 191 13.86 15.16 3.32
CA VAL A 191 14.44 13.81 3.22
C VAL A 191 15.15 13.66 1.87
N LYS A 192 14.50 14.04 0.76
CA LYS A 192 15.09 13.93 -0.59
C LYS A 192 16.39 14.73 -0.72
N ASP A 193 16.43 15.91 -0.12
CA ASP A 193 17.64 16.77 -0.13
C ASP A 193 18.77 16.19 0.75
N ALA A 194 18.49 15.23 1.63
CA ALA A 194 19.42 14.75 2.65
C ALA A 194 20.04 13.38 2.38
N VAL A 195 19.51 12.60 1.43
CA VAL A 195 19.97 11.25 1.07
C VAL A 195 20.13 11.07 -0.43
N ASN A 196 20.99 10.12 -0.85
CA ASN A 196 21.22 9.78 -2.26
C ASN A 196 20.39 8.59 -2.74
N ILE A 197 19.85 7.79 -1.81
CA ILE A 197 18.96 6.68 -2.16
C ILE A 197 17.59 7.20 -2.62
N PRO A 198 16.84 6.45 -3.44
CA PRO A 198 15.52 6.84 -3.88
C PRO A 198 14.55 7.16 -2.74
N VAL A 199 13.81 8.26 -2.90
CA VAL A 199 12.77 8.69 -1.97
C VAL A 199 11.41 8.57 -2.62
N ILE A 200 10.48 7.93 -1.95
CA ILE A 200 9.10 7.71 -2.39
C ILE A 200 8.17 8.60 -1.56
N GLY A 201 7.58 9.61 -2.21
CA GLY A 201 6.67 10.55 -1.55
C GLY A 201 5.28 9.94 -1.32
N ASN A 202 4.74 10.07 -0.10
CA ASN A 202 3.42 9.53 0.25
C ASN A 202 2.59 10.55 1.03
N GLY A 203 1.31 10.65 0.69
CA GLY A 203 0.31 11.41 1.44
C GLY A 203 -0.59 12.25 0.55
N ASP A 204 -1.90 12.15 0.76
CA ASP A 204 -2.98 12.95 0.15
C ASP A 204 -3.00 13.01 -1.39
N ILE A 205 -2.53 11.99 -2.07
CA ILE A 205 -2.64 11.85 -3.52
C ILE A 205 -4.04 11.26 -3.81
N ARG A 206 -4.92 12.08 -4.37
CA ARG A 206 -6.31 11.76 -4.72
C ARG A 206 -6.68 12.12 -6.15
N THR A 207 -5.91 13.00 -6.78
CA THR A 207 -6.03 13.42 -8.17
C THR A 207 -4.67 13.30 -8.88
N PRO A 208 -4.63 13.25 -10.20
CA PRO A 208 -3.36 13.26 -10.94
C PRO A 208 -2.52 14.52 -10.68
N GLU A 209 -3.18 15.67 -10.44
CA GLU A 209 -2.51 16.93 -10.07
C GLU A 209 -1.80 16.82 -8.72
N ASP A 210 -2.38 16.08 -7.75
CA ASP A 210 -1.73 15.84 -6.46
C ASP A 210 -0.45 15.02 -6.65
N ALA A 211 -0.48 14.03 -7.54
CA ALA A 211 0.69 13.22 -7.89
C ALA A 211 1.80 14.07 -8.52
N LYS A 212 1.46 14.88 -9.51
CA LYS A 212 2.39 15.80 -10.15
C LYS A 212 2.96 16.81 -9.16
N ARG A 213 2.10 17.43 -8.34
CA ARG A 213 2.51 18.38 -7.29
C ARG A 213 3.49 17.74 -6.31
N MET A 214 3.25 16.49 -5.87
CA MET A 214 4.17 15.76 -5.00
C MET A 214 5.55 15.66 -5.62
N LEU A 215 5.66 15.26 -6.88
CA LEU A 215 6.93 15.12 -7.60
C LEU A 215 7.63 16.47 -7.76
N GLU A 216 6.90 17.50 -8.18
CA GLU A 216 7.48 18.83 -8.48
C GLU A 216 7.92 19.57 -7.21
N GLU A 217 7.13 19.54 -6.14
CA GLU A 217 7.45 20.23 -4.88
C GLU A 217 8.57 19.54 -4.10
N THR A 218 8.63 18.21 -4.14
CA THR A 218 9.55 17.46 -3.29
C THR A 218 10.80 16.97 -4.01
N GLY A 219 10.74 16.82 -5.34
CA GLY A 219 11.80 16.18 -6.11
C GLY A 219 11.97 14.68 -5.81
N CYS A 220 11.00 14.04 -5.16
CA CYS A 220 11.06 12.61 -4.88
C CYS A 220 11.08 11.78 -6.17
N ASP A 221 11.67 10.59 -6.11
CA ASP A 221 11.90 9.75 -7.29
C ASP A 221 10.65 8.97 -7.71
N ALA A 222 9.77 8.68 -6.75
CA ALA A 222 8.51 7.99 -6.95
C ALA A 222 7.44 8.51 -5.99
N ILE A 223 6.19 8.18 -6.27
CA ILE A 223 5.03 8.47 -5.42
C ILE A 223 4.39 7.18 -4.94
N MET A 224 3.84 7.21 -3.72
CA MET A 224 3.09 6.09 -3.16
C MET A 224 1.66 6.50 -2.88
N ILE A 225 0.71 5.79 -3.49
CA ILE A 225 -0.72 6.06 -3.37
C ILE A 225 -1.38 5.00 -2.47
N GLY A 226 -2.08 5.44 -1.44
CA GLY A 226 -2.80 4.56 -0.52
C GLY A 226 -4.31 4.65 -0.72
N ARG A 227 -4.99 5.41 0.13
CA ARG A 227 -6.46 5.54 0.15
C ARG A 227 -7.08 6.01 -1.16
N GLY A 228 -6.32 6.69 -2.02
CA GLY A 228 -6.78 7.09 -3.36
C GLY A 228 -7.08 5.91 -4.29
N LEU A 229 -6.53 4.71 -4.01
CA LEU A 229 -6.74 3.49 -4.80
C LEU A 229 -7.94 2.65 -4.34
N LEU A 230 -8.55 2.97 -3.21
CA LEU A 230 -9.67 2.17 -2.68
C LEU A 230 -10.88 2.23 -3.61
N GLY A 231 -11.22 1.10 -4.23
CA GLY A 231 -12.26 0.98 -5.26
C GLY A 231 -11.92 1.69 -6.59
N ARG A 232 -10.71 2.19 -6.76
CA ARG A 232 -10.26 2.95 -7.92
C ARG A 232 -8.88 2.50 -8.43
N PRO A 233 -8.62 1.23 -8.72
CA PRO A 233 -7.33 0.80 -9.25
C PRO A 233 -6.99 1.50 -10.57
N PHE A 234 -7.98 1.82 -11.40
CA PHE A 234 -7.85 2.61 -12.63
C PHE A 234 -7.24 4.01 -12.41
N PHE A 235 -7.23 4.53 -11.20
CA PHE A 235 -6.54 5.77 -10.85
C PHE A 235 -5.03 5.70 -11.09
N LEU A 236 -4.44 4.49 -11.04
CA LEU A 236 -3.03 4.29 -11.39
C LEU A 236 -2.77 4.64 -12.88
N GLN A 237 -3.64 4.20 -13.79
CA GLN A 237 -3.55 4.50 -15.22
C GLN A 237 -3.81 5.98 -15.50
N GLU A 238 -4.78 6.59 -14.78
CA GLU A 238 -5.07 8.01 -14.86
C GLU A 238 -3.85 8.86 -14.48
N VAL A 239 -3.20 8.53 -13.35
CA VAL A 239 -1.99 9.22 -12.89
C VAL A 239 -0.83 9.02 -13.87
N ASP A 240 -0.60 7.79 -14.33
CA ASP A 240 0.49 7.49 -15.27
C ASP A 240 0.31 8.25 -16.59
N ALA A 241 -0.89 8.24 -17.16
CA ALA A 241 -1.20 9.00 -18.37
C ALA A 241 -0.98 10.51 -18.17
N TYR A 242 -1.45 11.06 -17.05
CA TYR A 242 -1.30 12.49 -16.75
C TYR A 242 0.17 12.91 -16.61
N LEU A 243 0.98 12.11 -15.93
CA LEU A 243 2.41 12.40 -15.72
C LEU A 243 3.23 12.30 -17.02
N ASN A 244 2.81 11.43 -17.93
CA ASN A 244 3.50 11.21 -19.22
C ASN A 244 2.91 12.01 -20.38
N GLY A 245 1.93 12.89 -20.15
CA GLY A 245 1.27 13.69 -21.18
C GLY A 245 0.38 12.87 -22.11
N GLY A 246 -0.07 11.70 -21.66
CA GLY A 246 -0.99 10.82 -22.38
C GLY A 246 -2.45 11.20 -22.19
N SER A 247 -3.35 10.47 -22.87
CA SER A 247 -4.79 10.55 -22.65
C SER A 247 -5.26 9.40 -21.77
N TYR A 248 -6.27 9.67 -20.96
CA TYR A 248 -6.94 8.69 -20.12
C TYR A 248 -8.45 8.75 -20.35
N VAL A 249 -9.09 7.59 -20.39
CA VAL A 249 -10.55 7.47 -20.45
C VAL A 249 -11.01 6.80 -19.16
N GLU A 250 -11.83 7.51 -18.39
CA GLU A 250 -12.36 6.96 -17.14
C GLU A 250 -13.30 5.78 -17.45
N PRO A 251 -13.18 4.64 -16.71
CA PRO A 251 -14.09 3.51 -16.85
C PRO A 251 -15.55 3.93 -16.65
N ASP A 252 -16.43 3.39 -17.46
CA ASP A 252 -17.86 3.60 -17.30
C ASP A 252 -18.40 2.85 -16.06
N TYR A 253 -19.69 3.02 -15.77
CA TYR A 253 -20.29 2.37 -14.61
C TYR A 253 -20.33 0.84 -14.73
N ASN A 254 -20.39 0.29 -15.95
CA ASN A 254 -20.38 -1.16 -16.17
C ASN A 254 -19.02 -1.73 -15.83
N GLU A 255 -17.95 -1.11 -16.33
CA GLU A 255 -16.57 -1.50 -16.03
C GLU A 255 -16.26 -1.43 -14.53
N LYS A 256 -16.76 -0.40 -13.83
CA LYS A 256 -16.63 -0.29 -12.36
C LYS A 256 -17.36 -1.40 -11.60
N LEU A 257 -18.56 -1.76 -12.04
CA LEU A 257 -19.35 -2.84 -11.47
C LEU A 257 -18.73 -4.21 -11.76
N ASP A 258 -18.25 -4.43 -12.98
CA ASP A 258 -17.57 -5.66 -13.38
C ASP A 258 -16.28 -5.84 -12.58
N LEU A 259 -15.51 -4.78 -12.38
CA LEU A 259 -14.32 -4.79 -11.54
C LEU A 259 -14.63 -5.16 -10.08
N ALA A 260 -15.70 -4.60 -9.51
CA ALA A 260 -16.11 -4.93 -8.15
C ALA A 260 -16.46 -6.42 -8.01
N TYR A 261 -17.16 -6.97 -9.00
CA TYR A 261 -17.54 -8.39 -9.01
C TYR A 261 -16.32 -9.29 -9.23
N HIS A 262 -15.47 -8.95 -10.20
CA HIS A 262 -14.22 -9.69 -10.46
C HIS A 262 -13.30 -9.75 -9.24
N TYR A 263 -13.19 -8.64 -8.51
CA TYR A 263 -12.43 -8.62 -7.26
C TYR A 263 -13.02 -9.57 -6.22
N ALA A 264 -14.36 -9.61 -6.11
CA ALA A 264 -15.04 -10.53 -5.20
C ALA A 264 -14.84 -12.01 -5.61
N GLU A 265 -14.89 -12.34 -6.90
CA GLU A 265 -14.60 -13.68 -7.42
C GLU A 265 -13.18 -14.11 -7.02
N LYS A 266 -12.17 -13.31 -7.33
CA LYS A 266 -10.77 -13.59 -6.96
C LYS A 266 -10.57 -13.73 -5.44
N LEU A 267 -11.22 -12.90 -4.63
CA LEU A 267 -11.18 -13.04 -3.17
C LEU A 267 -11.82 -14.35 -2.68
N CYS A 268 -12.94 -14.76 -3.29
CA CYS A 268 -13.59 -16.02 -2.95
C CYS A 268 -12.74 -17.23 -3.36
N GLU A 269 -12.04 -17.16 -4.49
CA GLU A 269 -11.09 -18.18 -4.91
C GLU A 269 -9.90 -18.28 -3.97
N TYR A 270 -9.37 -17.14 -3.52
CA TYR A 270 -8.18 -17.05 -2.68
C TYR A 270 -8.45 -17.44 -1.22
N GLU A 271 -9.50 -16.88 -0.61
CA GLU A 271 -9.83 -16.98 0.83
C GLU A 271 -10.95 -18.00 1.14
N GLY A 272 -11.58 -18.57 0.10
CA GLY A 272 -12.86 -19.26 0.19
C GLY A 272 -14.05 -18.30 0.26
N GLU A 273 -15.22 -18.71 -0.24
CA GLU A 273 -16.37 -17.81 -0.44
C GLU A 273 -16.79 -17.09 0.85
N ARG A 274 -16.85 -17.80 1.98
CA ARG A 274 -17.25 -17.20 3.26
C ARG A 274 -16.36 -16.02 3.68
N ASN A 275 -15.05 -16.19 3.59
CA ASN A 275 -14.09 -15.16 4.00
C ASN A 275 -14.01 -14.06 2.96
N GLY A 276 -13.94 -14.40 1.68
CA GLY A 276 -13.90 -13.44 0.58
C GLY A 276 -15.10 -12.49 0.58
N ILE A 277 -16.31 -13.04 0.77
CA ILE A 277 -17.52 -12.22 0.90
C ILE A 277 -17.50 -11.35 2.18
N CYS A 278 -17.03 -11.90 3.30
CA CYS A 278 -16.89 -11.11 4.52
C CYS A 278 -15.96 -9.90 4.34
N MET A 279 -14.83 -10.09 3.65
CA MET A 279 -13.92 -9.00 3.29
C MET A 279 -14.59 -8.01 2.31
N MET A 280 -15.30 -8.52 1.33
CA MET A 280 -15.94 -7.71 0.30
C MET A 280 -17.04 -6.78 0.84
N ARG A 281 -17.75 -7.16 1.92
CA ARG A 281 -18.70 -6.26 2.61
C ARG A 281 -18.09 -4.90 2.98
N GLY A 282 -16.82 -4.88 3.38
CA GLY A 282 -16.10 -3.65 3.72
C GLY A 282 -15.57 -2.87 2.52
N MET A 283 -15.46 -3.50 1.35
CA MET A 283 -14.76 -2.94 0.19
C MET A 283 -15.66 -2.62 -0.99
N ALA A 284 -16.73 -3.40 -1.22
CA ALA A 284 -17.59 -3.28 -2.41
C ALA A 284 -18.15 -1.86 -2.60
N GLY A 285 -18.51 -1.20 -1.50
CA GLY A 285 -19.04 0.16 -1.53
C GLY A 285 -18.08 1.22 -2.08
N TRP A 286 -16.77 0.95 -2.10
CA TRP A 286 -15.78 1.88 -2.67
C TRP A 286 -15.87 1.93 -4.19
N TYR A 287 -16.11 0.79 -4.84
CA TYR A 287 -16.16 0.67 -6.30
C TYR A 287 -17.35 1.40 -6.93
N ILE A 288 -18.43 1.59 -6.17
CA ILE A 288 -19.64 2.27 -6.64
C ILE A 288 -19.75 3.73 -6.18
N THR A 289 -18.70 4.26 -5.54
CA THR A 289 -18.68 5.64 -5.06
C THR A 289 -18.82 6.61 -6.25
N GLY A 290 -19.76 7.56 -6.13
CA GLY A 290 -20.02 8.56 -7.17
C GLY A 290 -21.06 8.13 -8.23
N LEU A 291 -21.49 6.86 -8.25
CA LEU A 291 -22.55 6.41 -9.14
C LEU A 291 -23.95 6.84 -8.63
N PRO A 292 -24.95 6.99 -9.52
CA PRO A 292 -26.32 7.28 -9.12
C PRO A 292 -26.83 6.26 -8.09
N HIS A 293 -27.56 6.70 -7.07
CA HIS A 293 -28.12 5.86 -6.01
C HIS A 293 -27.08 5.02 -5.21
N ALA A 294 -25.80 5.37 -5.26
CA ALA A 294 -24.73 4.61 -4.60
C ALA A 294 -24.96 4.37 -3.10
N SER A 295 -25.59 5.32 -2.38
CA SER A 295 -25.82 5.19 -0.93
C SER A 295 -26.71 4.00 -0.57
N GLU A 296 -27.75 3.74 -1.35
CA GLU A 296 -28.65 2.60 -1.18
C GLU A 296 -27.92 1.29 -1.44
N TYR A 297 -27.25 1.19 -2.58
CA TYR A 297 -26.53 -0.03 -2.97
C TYR A 297 -25.29 -0.33 -2.13
N LYS A 298 -24.66 0.67 -1.51
CA LYS A 298 -23.63 0.45 -0.47
C LYS A 298 -24.18 -0.33 0.72
N ASN A 299 -25.40 -0.02 1.15
CA ASN A 299 -26.06 -0.75 2.22
C ASN A 299 -26.33 -2.22 1.83
N HIS A 300 -26.84 -2.45 0.61
CA HIS A 300 -27.07 -3.80 0.10
C HIS A 300 -25.75 -4.60 0.05
N LEU A 301 -24.71 -4.03 -0.54
CA LEU A 301 -23.38 -4.66 -0.67
C LEU A 301 -22.70 -4.91 0.69
N SER A 302 -22.99 -4.11 1.71
CA SER A 302 -22.42 -4.30 3.05
C SER A 302 -22.99 -5.51 3.80
N SER A 303 -24.08 -6.09 3.33
CA SER A 303 -24.80 -7.21 3.98
C SER A 303 -24.79 -8.51 3.17
N ILE A 304 -24.14 -8.56 2.02
CA ILE A 304 -24.06 -9.74 1.15
C ILE A 304 -23.57 -10.99 1.91
N SER A 305 -24.14 -12.15 1.57
CA SER A 305 -23.81 -13.43 2.21
C SER A 305 -23.17 -14.44 1.25
N SER A 306 -23.26 -14.20 -0.06
CA SER A 306 -22.67 -15.05 -1.09
C SER A 306 -22.25 -14.24 -2.33
N LEU A 307 -21.39 -14.82 -3.15
CA LEU A 307 -21.00 -14.27 -4.43
C LEU A 307 -22.20 -14.16 -5.39
N ARG A 308 -23.11 -15.11 -5.33
CA ARG A 308 -24.35 -15.10 -6.09
C ARG A 308 -25.23 -13.89 -5.73
N GLU A 309 -25.44 -13.63 -4.44
CA GLU A 309 -26.22 -12.48 -3.97
C GLU A 309 -25.58 -11.16 -4.42
N MET A 310 -24.25 -11.05 -4.34
CA MET A 310 -23.52 -9.89 -4.84
C MET A 310 -23.78 -9.68 -6.34
N LYS A 311 -23.78 -10.75 -7.15
CA LYS A 311 -24.06 -10.70 -8.58
C LYS A 311 -25.48 -10.18 -8.85
N GLU A 312 -26.47 -10.70 -8.13
CA GLU A 312 -27.87 -10.30 -8.26
C GLU A 312 -28.05 -8.79 -7.96
N ILE A 313 -27.40 -8.29 -6.89
CA ILE A 313 -27.42 -6.86 -6.53
C ILE A 313 -26.73 -6.00 -7.60
N ILE A 314 -25.57 -6.42 -8.11
CA ILE A 314 -24.85 -5.69 -9.16
C ILE A 314 -25.67 -5.61 -10.44
N GLU A 315 -26.32 -6.69 -10.86
CA GLU A 315 -27.15 -6.70 -12.06
C GLU A 315 -28.43 -5.85 -11.89
N GLU A 316 -29.03 -5.83 -10.70
CA GLU A 316 -30.14 -4.93 -10.38
C GLU A 316 -29.68 -3.47 -10.46
N TYR A 317 -28.55 -3.16 -9.85
CA TYR A 317 -27.98 -1.82 -9.84
C TYR A 317 -27.61 -1.33 -11.25
N ARG A 318 -27.06 -2.20 -12.09
CA ARG A 318 -26.77 -1.93 -13.49
C ARG A 318 -28.03 -1.49 -14.27
N ARG A 319 -29.15 -2.22 -14.09
CA ARG A 319 -30.42 -1.87 -14.72
C ARG A 319 -30.97 -0.53 -14.23
N LEU A 320 -30.83 -0.23 -12.93
CA LEU A 320 -31.25 1.05 -12.37
C LEU A 320 -30.45 2.22 -12.96
N ILE A 321 -29.12 2.12 -12.98
CA ILE A 321 -28.27 3.19 -13.54
C ILE A 321 -28.61 3.43 -15.01
N LYS A 322 -28.75 2.36 -15.80
CA LYS A 322 -29.14 2.46 -17.20
C LYS A 322 -30.45 3.24 -17.38
N SER A 323 -31.50 2.84 -16.64
CA SER A 323 -32.80 3.53 -16.66
C SER A 323 -32.72 4.99 -16.21
N PHE A 324 -31.83 5.30 -15.27
CA PHE A 324 -31.60 6.66 -14.80
C PHE A 324 -30.94 7.53 -15.89
N MET A 325 -29.93 6.99 -16.58
CA MET A 325 -29.24 7.72 -17.66
C MET A 325 -30.08 7.92 -18.91
N GLU A 326 -30.97 6.98 -19.24
CA GLU A 326 -31.90 7.11 -20.37
C GLU A 326 -33.00 8.19 -20.17
N LYS A 327 -33.18 8.69 -18.92
CA LYS A 327 -34.13 9.72 -18.55
C LYS A 327 -33.55 11.13 -18.46
N GLN A 328 -32.24 11.26 -18.55
CA GLN A 328 -31.53 12.54 -18.62
C GLN A 328 -31.21 12.95 -20.04
#